data_394cbd8ed6b0f6f0914b035455cd0b60
#
_entry.id   394cbd8ed6b0f6f0914b035455cd0b60
#
_cell.length_a   1.000
_cell.length_b   1.000
_cell.length_c   1.000
_cell.angle_alpha   90.00
_cell.angle_beta   90.00
_cell.angle_gamma   90.00
#
_symmetry.space_group_name_H-M   'P 1'
#
loop_
_entity.id
_entity.type
_entity.pdbx_description
1 polymer ?
#
loop_
_entity_poly.entity_id
_entity_poly.type
_entity_poly.pdbx_seq_one_letter_code
_entity_poly.pdbx_strand_id
1 'polypeptide(L)'
;MQKIQNDIAAIYKSESARVLASLVRILGDLDLAEEALQEAFNIALEKWPEEGVPKNPYSWLISAGKFRAIDSIRKLKRGNEILSENFSIGDEVYEETYNLEKTLVEDDQLRLIFFCCHPTLPLDSRIALSLREVCSMKTEEISRAYLLSTETIKKRISRAKHLTFSIRLAFKVSNKF
;
A
#
# COMPACT_ATOMS: atom_id res chain seq x y z
N MET A 1 26.68 -0.44 2.69
CA MET A 1 25.63 0.23 1.90
C MET A 1 25.01 -0.71 0.85
N GLN A 2 25.76 -1.28 -0.09
CA GLN A 2 25.22 -2.15 -1.16
C GLN A 2 24.40 -3.36 -0.64
N LYS A 3 24.84 -4.01 0.44
CA LYS A 3 24.13 -5.17 1.04
C LYS A 3 22.73 -4.78 1.52
N ILE A 4 22.61 -3.68 2.26
CA ILE A 4 21.32 -3.22 2.81
C ILE A 4 20.35 -2.80 1.69
N GLN A 5 20.85 -2.16 0.64
CA GLN A 5 20.02 -1.84 -0.53
C GLN A 5 19.48 -3.10 -1.22
N ASN A 6 20.30 -4.16 -1.31
CA ASN A 6 19.86 -5.44 -1.85
C ASN A 6 18.82 -6.11 -0.93
N ASP A 7 19.01 -6.02 0.40
CA ASP A 7 18.05 -6.55 1.38
C ASP A 7 16.70 -5.79 1.28
N ILE A 8 16.72 -4.45 1.18
CA ILE A 8 15.52 -3.64 0.98
C ILE A 8 14.80 -3.99 -0.33
N ALA A 9 15.56 -4.19 -1.43
CA ALA A 9 14.98 -4.60 -2.71
C ALA A 9 14.33 -6.00 -2.63
N ALA A 10 14.94 -6.93 -1.89
CA ALA A 10 14.39 -8.25 -1.66
C ALA A 10 13.09 -8.16 -0.82
N ILE A 11 13.09 -7.37 0.25
CA ILE A 11 11.91 -7.12 1.10
C ILE A 11 10.80 -6.44 0.30
N TYR A 12 11.13 -5.46 -0.54
CA TYR A 12 10.16 -4.84 -1.44
C TYR A 12 9.46 -5.88 -2.31
N LYS A 13 10.24 -6.76 -2.93
CA LYS A 13 9.73 -7.80 -3.83
C LYS A 13 8.84 -8.83 -3.10
N SER A 14 9.17 -9.19 -1.86
CA SER A 14 8.44 -10.22 -1.11
C SER A 14 7.25 -9.65 -0.32
N GLU A 15 7.34 -8.42 0.21
CA GLU A 15 6.39 -7.91 1.19
C GLU A 15 5.49 -6.76 0.67
N SER A 16 5.86 -6.09 -0.44
CA SER A 16 5.13 -4.88 -0.88
C SER A 16 3.63 -5.12 -1.08
N ALA A 17 3.24 -6.23 -1.71
CA ALA A 17 1.81 -6.54 -1.94
C ALA A 17 1.06 -6.80 -0.62
N ARG A 18 1.70 -7.44 0.35
CA ARG A 18 1.13 -7.72 1.68
C ARG A 18 0.98 -6.45 2.50
N VAL A 19 2.02 -5.60 2.50
CA VAL A 19 1.99 -4.29 3.17
C VAL A 19 0.93 -3.39 2.55
N LEU A 20 0.85 -3.36 1.21
CA LEU A 20 -0.19 -2.62 0.49
C LEU A 20 -1.60 -3.07 0.90
N ALA A 21 -1.86 -4.38 0.95
CA ALA A 21 -3.15 -4.92 1.34
C ALA A 21 -3.58 -4.44 2.73
N SER A 22 -2.66 -4.47 3.71
CA SER A 22 -2.93 -3.99 5.06
C SER A 22 -3.10 -2.46 5.11
N LEU A 23 -2.32 -1.70 4.35
CA LEU A 23 -2.50 -0.25 4.25
C LEU A 23 -3.85 0.10 3.60
N VAL A 24 -4.28 -0.62 2.56
CA VAL A 24 -5.62 -0.46 1.95
C VAL A 24 -6.72 -0.70 2.98
N ARG A 25 -6.61 -1.74 3.82
CA ARG A 25 -7.57 -1.99 4.90
C ARG A 25 -7.60 -0.84 5.90
N ILE A 26 -6.44 -0.35 6.33
CA ILE A 26 -6.30 0.69 7.37
C ILE A 26 -6.76 2.05 6.85
N LEU A 27 -6.26 2.46 5.70
CA LEU A 27 -6.48 3.79 5.12
C LEU A 27 -7.75 3.83 4.30
N GLY A 28 -8.05 2.69 3.70
CA GLY A 28 -9.22 2.41 2.92
C GLY A 28 -9.30 3.14 1.59
N ASP A 29 -8.20 3.57 1.07
CA ASP A 29 -8.03 4.18 -0.22
C ASP A 29 -6.77 3.59 -0.84
N LEU A 30 -6.86 3.15 -2.10
CA LEU A 30 -5.75 2.45 -2.76
C LEU A 30 -4.63 3.43 -3.14
N ASP A 31 -4.98 4.61 -3.65
CA ASP A 31 -3.98 5.61 -4.04
C ASP A 31 -3.22 6.13 -2.81
N LEU A 32 -3.94 6.39 -1.71
CA LEU A 32 -3.33 6.78 -0.44
C LEU A 32 -2.48 5.65 0.16
N ALA A 33 -2.89 4.40 0.02
CA ALA A 33 -2.13 3.25 0.50
C ALA A 33 -0.84 3.03 -0.30
N GLU A 34 -0.87 3.24 -1.61
CA GLU A 34 0.34 3.20 -2.46
C GLU A 34 1.32 4.32 -2.11
N GLU A 35 0.83 5.54 -1.90
CA GLU A 35 1.65 6.67 -1.46
C GLU A 35 2.29 6.35 -0.10
N ALA A 36 1.51 5.83 0.85
CA ALA A 36 2.00 5.41 2.16
C ALA A 36 3.04 4.28 2.08
N LEU A 37 2.86 3.32 1.18
CA LEU A 37 3.82 2.25 0.91
C LEU A 37 5.14 2.81 0.37
N GLN A 38 5.09 3.70 -0.61
CA GLN A 38 6.27 4.35 -1.18
C GLN A 38 7.03 5.14 -0.11
N GLU A 39 6.33 5.94 0.70
CA GLU A 39 6.92 6.69 1.80
C GLU A 39 7.54 5.78 2.86
N ALA A 40 6.92 4.65 3.20
CA ALA A 40 7.49 3.68 4.13
C ALA A 40 8.82 3.13 3.63
N PHE A 41 8.92 2.79 2.34
CA PHE A 41 10.17 2.32 1.75
C PHE A 41 11.22 3.43 1.59
N ASN A 42 10.82 4.68 1.34
CA ASN A 42 11.73 5.83 1.35
C ASN A 42 12.37 5.99 2.73
N ILE A 43 11.58 5.92 3.81
CA ILE A 43 12.08 5.98 5.18
C ILE A 43 13.01 4.77 5.48
N ALA A 44 12.66 3.58 4.99
CA ALA A 44 13.52 2.41 5.14
C ALA A 44 14.89 2.59 4.46
N LEU A 45 14.92 3.18 3.27
CA LEU A 45 16.16 3.51 2.56
C LEU A 45 17.03 4.53 3.30
N GLU A 46 16.44 5.44 4.07
CA GLU A 46 17.14 6.42 4.89
C GLU A 46 17.62 5.83 6.22
N LYS A 47 16.77 5.09 6.94
CA LYS A 47 17.03 4.65 8.31
C LYS A 47 17.76 3.31 8.41
N TRP A 48 17.41 2.31 7.64
CA TRP A 48 17.97 0.98 7.77
C TRP A 48 19.48 0.88 7.46
N PRO A 49 20.11 1.77 6.64
CA PRO A 49 21.55 1.80 6.52
C PRO A 49 22.29 2.09 7.84
N GLU A 50 21.69 2.85 8.74
CA GLU A 50 22.27 3.25 10.04
C GLU A 50 21.77 2.36 11.18
N GLU A 51 20.46 2.07 11.22
CA GLU A 51 19.80 1.37 12.33
C GLU A 51 19.77 -0.17 12.12
N GLY A 52 20.02 -0.65 10.90
CA GLY A 52 19.84 -2.05 10.51
C GLY A 52 18.41 -2.36 10.07
N VAL A 53 18.24 -3.51 9.42
CA VAL A 53 16.91 -4.02 9.04
C VAL A 53 16.20 -4.52 10.31
N PRO A 54 14.97 -4.07 10.61
CA PRO A 54 14.24 -4.50 11.80
C PRO A 54 13.92 -6.01 11.75
N LYS A 55 13.73 -6.62 12.91
CA LYS A 55 13.37 -8.06 13.03
C LYS A 55 12.08 -8.40 12.27
N ASN A 56 11.14 -7.46 12.22
CA ASN A 56 9.89 -7.57 11.49
C ASN A 56 9.70 -6.41 10.53
N PRO A 57 10.28 -6.49 9.30
CA PRO A 57 10.17 -5.45 8.30
C PRO A 57 8.72 -5.14 7.89
N TYR A 58 7.86 -6.16 7.84
CA TYR A 58 6.45 -6.03 7.49
C TYR A 58 5.69 -5.08 8.44
N SER A 59 5.71 -5.36 9.74
CA SER A 59 5.02 -4.51 10.73
C SER A 59 5.62 -3.11 10.80
N TRP A 60 6.94 -2.98 10.63
CA TRP A 60 7.62 -1.70 10.59
C TRP A 60 7.13 -0.84 9.41
N LEU A 61 7.06 -1.44 8.21
CA LEU A 61 6.58 -0.75 7.00
C LEU A 61 5.13 -0.29 7.11
N ILE A 62 4.24 -1.13 7.67
CA ILE A 62 2.84 -0.74 7.91
C ILE A 62 2.76 0.44 8.86
N SER A 63 3.50 0.41 9.96
CA SER A 63 3.49 1.49 10.94
C SER A 63 4.04 2.79 10.36
N ALA A 64 5.16 2.74 9.63
CA ALA A 64 5.74 3.89 8.96
C ALA A 64 4.78 4.50 7.93
N GLY A 65 4.18 3.67 7.06
CA GLY A 65 3.22 4.11 6.04
C GLY A 65 1.95 4.69 6.64
N LYS A 66 1.35 4.00 7.62
CA LYS A 66 0.17 4.49 8.35
C LYS A 66 0.43 5.86 8.97
N PHE A 67 1.56 6.02 9.63
CA PHE A 67 1.89 7.29 10.29
C PHE A 67 2.01 8.43 9.28
N ARG A 68 2.74 8.23 8.18
CA ARG A 68 2.88 9.23 7.12
C ARG A 68 1.55 9.62 6.49
N ALA A 69 0.70 8.64 6.21
CA ALA A 69 -0.63 8.92 5.65
C ALA A 69 -1.49 9.76 6.60
N ILE A 70 -1.48 9.44 7.90
CA ILE A 70 -2.22 10.20 8.91
C ILE A 70 -1.67 11.63 9.01
N ASP A 71 -0.36 11.80 9.00
CA ASP A 71 0.28 13.13 9.05
C ASP A 71 -0.07 13.96 7.81
N SER A 72 -0.03 13.37 6.62
CA SER A 72 -0.44 14.03 5.38
C SER A 72 -1.91 14.48 5.41
N ILE A 73 -2.81 13.61 5.88
CA ILE A 73 -4.23 13.96 6.04
C ILE A 73 -4.42 15.09 7.07
N ARG A 74 -3.67 15.07 8.17
CA ARG A 74 -3.73 16.14 9.19
C ARG A 74 -3.22 17.46 8.64
N LYS A 75 -2.13 17.46 7.88
CA LYS A 75 -1.58 18.67 7.22
C LYS A 75 -2.57 19.27 6.23
N LEU A 76 -3.21 18.44 5.41
CA LEU A 76 -4.26 18.89 4.49
C LEU A 76 -5.46 19.52 5.22
N LYS A 77 -5.85 18.97 6.38
CA LYS A 77 -6.98 19.51 7.17
C LYS A 77 -6.64 20.79 7.93
N ARG A 78 -5.38 21.02 8.30
CA ARG A 78 -4.96 22.19 9.12
C ARG A 78 -4.49 23.37 8.29
N GLY A 79 -4.44 23.27 6.94
CA GLY A 79 -3.97 24.36 6.11
C GLY A 79 -2.63 24.92 6.55
N ASN A 80 -1.54 24.22 6.24
CA ASN A 80 -0.15 24.72 6.34
C ASN A 80 0.42 25.11 7.72
N GLU A 81 0.17 24.39 8.78
CA GLU A 81 1.02 24.48 9.98
C GLU A 81 1.99 23.31 10.07
N ILE A 82 3.28 23.67 9.95
CA ILE A 82 4.42 22.75 9.98
C ILE A 82 4.68 22.35 11.43
N LEU A 83 4.45 21.09 11.77
CA LEU A 83 5.06 20.45 12.94
C LEU A 83 5.70 19.14 12.49
N SER A 84 7.01 19.21 12.25
CA SER A 84 7.86 18.04 12.11
C SER A 84 8.14 17.48 13.50
N GLU A 85 7.30 16.61 14.01
CA GLU A 85 7.68 15.81 15.17
C GLU A 85 8.54 14.63 14.70
N ASN A 86 9.72 14.53 15.30
CA ASN A 86 10.61 13.39 15.13
C ASN A 86 9.90 12.12 15.61
N PHE A 87 9.57 11.27 14.69
CA PHE A 87 8.93 10.00 14.98
C PHE A 87 9.98 8.94 15.29
N SER A 88 10.12 8.58 16.56
CA SER A 88 10.84 7.40 17.01
C SER A 88 9.84 6.27 17.17
N ILE A 89 9.92 5.28 16.29
CA ILE A 89 9.11 4.07 16.37
C ILE A 89 9.85 3.11 17.31
N GLY A 90 9.39 2.97 18.57
CA GLY A 90 9.96 2.01 19.50
C GLY A 90 9.63 0.57 19.11
N ASP A 91 10.61 -0.32 19.18
CA ASP A 91 10.48 -1.76 18.79
C ASP A 91 9.42 -2.52 19.62
N GLU A 92 9.10 -2.07 20.83
CA GLU A 92 8.17 -2.73 21.75
C GLU A 92 6.70 -2.70 21.30
N VAL A 93 6.29 -1.69 20.50
CA VAL A 93 4.91 -1.57 19.99
C VAL A 93 4.64 -2.58 18.85
N TYR A 94 5.69 -3.16 18.28
CA TYR A 94 5.58 -4.05 17.11
C TYR A 94 5.27 -5.52 17.48
N GLU A 95 5.73 -6.01 18.63
CA GLU A 95 5.57 -7.42 18.99
C GLU A 95 4.14 -7.79 19.39
N GLU A 96 3.40 -6.92 20.08
CA GLU A 96 2.00 -7.15 20.44
C GLU A 96 1.06 -7.12 19.22
N THR A 97 1.35 -6.25 18.26
CA THR A 97 0.57 -6.14 17.02
C THR A 97 0.79 -7.37 16.10
N TYR A 98 1.99 -7.96 16.13
CA TYR A 98 2.37 -9.06 15.23
C TYR A 98 1.59 -10.36 15.43
N ASN A 99 1.28 -10.74 16.66
CA ASN A 99 0.57 -12.00 16.95
C ASN A 99 -0.92 -11.95 16.58
N LEU A 100 -1.53 -10.76 16.62
CA LEU A 100 -2.88 -10.51 16.13
C LEU A 100 -2.94 -10.39 14.59
N GLU A 101 -1.86 -9.92 13.95
CA GLU A 101 -1.82 -9.61 12.53
C GLU A 101 -1.62 -10.82 11.60
N LYS A 102 -1.04 -11.93 12.08
CA LYS A 102 -0.74 -13.08 11.20
C LYS A 102 -2.00 -13.71 10.60
N THR A 103 -3.08 -13.76 11.37
CA THR A 103 -4.39 -14.23 10.88
C THR A 103 -5.09 -13.18 9.99
N LEU A 104 -4.81 -11.88 10.24
CA LEU A 104 -5.40 -10.77 9.48
C LEU A 104 -4.71 -10.56 8.12
N VAL A 105 -3.45 -10.96 7.96
CA VAL A 105 -2.67 -10.74 6.72
C VAL A 105 -3.23 -11.50 5.53
N GLU A 106 -3.57 -12.77 5.71
CA GLU A 106 -4.17 -13.58 4.65
C GLU A 106 -5.55 -13.02 4.26
N ASP A 107 -6.31 -12.56 5.25
CA ASP A 107 -7.60 -11.91 5.07
C ASP A 107 -7.46 -10.56 4.35
N ASP A 108 -6.41 -9.79 4.63
CA ASP A 108 -6.14 -8.52 3.97
C ASP A 108 -5.78 -8.70 2.48
N GLN A 109 -4.97 -9.71 2.14
CA GLN A 109 -4.68 -10.03 0.74
C GLN A 109 -5.94 -10.47 -0.01
N LEU A 110 -6.75 -11.30 0.61
CA LEU A 110 -8.02 -11.73 0.03
C LEU A 110 -8.96 -10.54 -0.20
N ARG A 111 -9.05 -9.61 0.76
CA ARG A 111 -9.81 -8.36 0.62
C ARG A 111 -9.30 -7.50 -0.53
N LEU A 112 -7.99 -7.37 -0.70
CA LEU A 112 -7.40 -6.65 -1.83
C LEU A 112 -7.79 -7.29 -3.16
N ILE A 113 -7.77 -8.63 -3.24
CA ILE A 113 -8.21 -9.37 -4.44
C ILE A 113 -9.68 -9.05 -4.74
N PHE A 114 -10.58 -9.16 -3.75
CA PHE A 114 -11.99 -8.83 -3.94
C PHE A 114 -12.19 -7.37 -4.34
N PHE A 115 -11.41 -6.46 -3.81
CA PHE A 115 -11.44 -5.05 -4.18
C PHE A 115 -11.04 -4.84 -5.64
N CYS A 116 -9.94 -5.46 -6.09
CA CYS A 116 -9.49 -5.39 -7.48
C CYS A 116 -10.42 -6.09 -8.47
N CYS A 117 -11.14 -7.13 -8.01
CA CYS A 117 -12.05 -7.94 -8.82
C CYS A 117 -13.51 -7.48 -8.72
N HIS A 118 -13.81 -6.31 -8.15
CA HIS A 118 -15.18 -5.87 -7.93
C HIS A 118 -16.00 -5.86 -9.23
N PRO A 119 -17.24 -6.38 -9.24
CA PRO A 119 -18.05 -6.59 -10.46
C PRO A 119 -18.42 -5.29 -11.20
N THR A 120 -18.40 -4.13 -10.53
CA THR A 120 -18.63 -2.84 -11.19
C THR A 120 -17.49 -2.39 -12.11
N LEU A 121 -16.30 -3.00 -11.96
CA LEU A 121 -15.17 -2.71 -12.84
C LEU A 121 -15.30 -3.48 -14.15
N PRO A 122 -14.99 -2.88 -15.32
CA PRO A 122 -14.85 -3.62 -16.57
C PRO A 122 -13.82 -4.74 -16.44
N LEU A 123 -14.05 -5.88 -17.11
CA LEU A 123 -13.19 -7.07 -16.98
C LEU A 123 -11.71 -6.77 -17.24
N ASP A 124 -11.40 -6.06 -18.31
CA ASP A 124 -10.01 -5.69 -18.64
C ASP A 124 -9.34 -4.82 -17.56
N SER A 125 -10.13 -3.98 -16.91
CA SER A 125 -9.64 -3.12 -15.81
C SER A 125 -9.43 -3.92 -14.54
N ARG A 126 -10.30 -4.89 -14.23
CA ARG A 126 -10.12 -5.82 -13.11
C ARG A 126 -8.83 -6.60 -13.24
N ILE A 127 -8.60 -7.20 -14.43
CA ILE A 127 -7.40 -8.00 -14.66
C ILE A 127 -6.15 -7.12 -14.58
N ALA A 128 -6.13 -5.96 -15.24
CA ALA A 128 -4.99 -5.05 -15.22
C ALA A 128 -4.67 -4.55 -13.78
N LEU A 129 -5.70 -4.20 -13.01
CA LEU A 129 -5.56 -3.78 -11.62
C LEU A 129 -5.05 -4.92 -10.73
N SER A 130 -5.60 -6.13 -10.86
CA SER A 130 -5.15 -7.30 -10.09
C SER A 130 -3.71 -7.68 -10.41
N LEU A 131 -3.30 -7.67 -11.67
CA LEU A 131 -1.91 -7.93 -12.05
C LEU A 131 -0.96 -6.89 -11.47
N ARG A 132 -1.38 -5.64 -11.42
CA ARG A 132 -0.58 -4.55 -10.86
C ARG A 132 -0.46 -4.64 -9.33
N GLU A 133 -1.59 -4.71 -8.62
CA GLU A 133 -1.65 -4.53 -7.16
C GLU A 133 -1.46 -5.83 -6.37
N VAL A 134 -1.97 -6.96 -6.91
CA VAL A 134 -1.86 -8.26 -6.24
C VAL A 134 -0.61 -9.01 -6.67
N CYS A 135 -0.31 -9.00 -7.98
CA CYS A 135 0.84 -9.72 -8.54
C CYS A 135 2.10 -8.85 -8.63
N SER A 136 2.04 -7.57 -8.25
CA SER A 136 3.17 -6.62 -8.29
C SER A 136 3.85 -6.51 -9.67
N MET A 137 3.11 -6.76 -10.75
CA MET A 137 3.64 -6.65 -12.12
C MET A 137 3.84 -5.19 -12.50
N LYS A 138 4.93 -4.92 -13.23
CA LYS A 138 5.17 -3.59 -13.80
C LYS A 138 4.17 -3.30 -14.93
N THR A 139 3.80 -2.04 -15.07
CA THR A 139 2.86 -1.61 -16.14
C THR A 139 3.35 -1.98 -17.52
N GLU A 140 4.69 -1.97 -17.75
CA GLU A 140 5.34 -2.37 -18.98
C GLU A 140 5.20 -3.88 -19.26
N GLU A 141 5.19 -4.71 -18.22
CA GLU A 141 4.99 -6.16 -18.34
C GLU A 141 3.53 -6.46 -18.68
N ILE A 142 2.61 -5.77 -18.02
CA ILE A 142 1.17 -5.86 -18.29
C ILE A 142 0.89 -5.40 -19.75
N SER A 143 1.48 -4.29 -20.18
CA SER A 143 1.27 -3.76 -21.52
C SER A 143 1.73 -4.73 -22.61
N ARG A 144 2.86 -5.42 -22.39
CA ARG A 144 3.35 -6.47 -23.29
C ARG A 144 2.43 -7.68 -23.34
N ALA A 145 1.92 -8.12 -22.18
CA ALA A 145 0.99 -9.25 -22.13
C ALA A 145 -0.33 -8.97 -22.85
N TYR A 146 -0.81 -7.73 -22.81
CA TYR A 146 -2.03 -7.30 -23.48
C TYR A 146 -1.82 -6.86 -24.94
N LEU A 147 -0.59 -6.77 -25.43
CA LEU A 147 -0.23 -6.18 -26.73
C LEU A 147 -0.79 -4.76 -26.90
N LEU A 148 -0.80 -3.99 -25.82
CA LEU A 148 -1.29 -2.61 -25.78
C LEU A 148 -0.18 -1.66 -25.37
N SER A 149 -0.38 -0.36 -25.63
CA SER A 149 0.57 0.65 -25.15
C SER A 149 0.52 0.77 -23.60
N THR A 150 1.68 1.08 -23.02
CA THR A 150 1.80 1.33 -21.58
C THR A 150 0.84 2.44 -21.12
N GLU A 151 0.64 3.45 -21.95
CA GLU A 151 -0.30 4.54 -21.68
C GLU A 151 -1.76 4.05 -21.59
N THR A 152 -2.15 3.11 -22.44
CA THR A 152 -3.47 2.50 -22.39
C THR A 152 -3.68 1.72 -21.09
N ILE A 153 -2.68 0.96 -20.67
CA ILE A 153 -2.75 0.21 -19.40
C ILE A 153 -2.79 1.16 -18.20
N LYS A 154 -1.97 2.22 -18.18
CA LYS A 154 -2.01 3.27 -17.14
C LYS A 154 -3.41 3.87 -17.01
N LYS A 155 -4.04 4.23 -18.12
CA LYS A 155 -5.41 4.78 -18.12
C LYS A 155 -6.44 3.78 -17.62
N ARG A 156 -6.32 2.48 -17.96
CA ARG A 156 -7.21 1.42 -17.44
C ARG A 156 -7.10 1.29 -15.92
N ILE A 157 -5.88 1.21 -15.41
CA ILE A 157 -5.60 1.11 -13.96
C ILE A 157 -6.12 2.34 -13.23
N SER A 158 -5.81 3.54 -13.72
CA SER A 158 -6.26 4.80 -13.10
C SER A 158 -7.80 4.91 -13.04
N ARG A 159 -8.49 4.55 -14.11
CA ARG A 159 -9.97 4.52 -14.13
C ARG A 159 -10.53 3.49 -13.14
N ALA A 160 -9.90 2.31 -13.07
CA ALA A 160 -10.31 1.28 -12.11
C ALA A 160 -10.18 1.77 -10.67
N LYS A 161 -9.06 2.38 -10.31
CA LYS A 161 -8.82 2.95 -8.98
C LYS A 161 -9.86 4.01 -8.62
N HIS A 162 -10.15 4.92 -9.54
CA HIS A 162 -11.16 5.96 -9.32
C HIS A 162 -12.55 5.37 -9.09
N LEU A 163 -12.92 4.32 -9.81
CA LEU A 163 -14.20 3.63 -9.62
C LEU A 163 -14.27 2.90 -8.27
N THR A 164 -13.17 2.27 -7.83
CA THR A 164 -13.12 1.59 -6.53
C THR A 164 -13.26 2.57 -5.36
N PHE A 165 -12.71 3.76 -5.46
CA PHE A 165 -12.92 4.83 -4.48
C PHE A 165 -14.41 5.20 -4.34
N SER A 166 -15.11 5.35 -5.45
CA SER A 166 -16.54 5.68 -5.48
C SER A 166 -17.40 4.58 -4.84
N ILE A 167 -17.06 3.31 -5.07
CA ILE A 167 -17.75 2.15 -4.51
C ILE A 167 -17.65 2.14 -2.98
N ARG A 168 -16.48 2.44 -2.45
CA ARG A 168 -16.25 2.48 -1.01
C ARG A 168 -17.06 3.57 -0.31
N LEU A 169 -17.20 4.73 -0.91
CA LEU A 169 -18.07 5.79 -0.38
C LEU A 169 -19.52 5.29 -0.27
N ALA A 170 -20.01 4.53 -1.26
CA ALA A 170 -21.34 3.94 -1.24
C ALA A 170 -21.49 2.89 -0.13
N PHE A 171 -20.50 2.02 0.10
CA PHE A 171 -20.53 1.02 1.17
C PHE A 171 -20.47 1.63 2.59
N LYS A 172 -19.69 2.71 2.80
CA LYS A 172 -19.68 3.41 4.08
C LYS A 172 -21.01 4.09 4.42
N VAL A 173 -21.74 4.54 3.43
CA VAL A 173 -23.09 5.15 3.61
C VAL A 173 -24.13 4.08 3.91
N SER A 174 -24.03 2.90 3.29
CA SER A 174 -24.99 1.79 3.49
C SER A 174 -24.86 1.09 4.86
N ASN A 175 -23.72 1.15 5.53
CA ASN A 175 -23.52 0.52 6.85
C ASN A 175 -23.77 1.47 8.04
N LYS A 176 -24.43 2.60 7.81
CA LYS A 176 -24.84 3.56 8.86
C LYS A 176 -26.34 3.51 9.21
N PHE A 177 -27.02 2.46 8.75
CA PHE A 177 -28.43 2.19 9.11
C PHE A 177 -28.56 0.83 9.78
#